data_40d7d7341ff6a2958101d443fdc7ddb6
#
_entry.id   40d7d7341ff6a2958101d443fdc7ddb6
#
_cell.length_a   1.000
_cell.length_b   1.000
_cell.length_c   1.000
_cell.angle_alpha   90.00
_cell.angle_beta   90.00
_cell.angle_gamma   90.00
#
_symmetry.space_group_name_H-M   'P 1'
#
loop_
_entity.id
_entity.type
_entity.pdbx_description
1 polymer ?
#
loop_
_entity_poly.entity_id
_entity_poly.type
_entity_poly.pdbx_seq_one_letter_code
_entity_poly.pdbx_strand_id
1 'polypeptide(L)'
;MFKFLKVEVVHWDFWERFSLPMGANVITIVGPNGSGKTTLLDALRTLLCIECSSGRDYKRYVRRNEKPFSWIRAVVDNERLDSGLRPFFPILSEKVTLACQIRKKGGDWQRQFMVADGDVEIENLEEKGVWTGVREYRQRLENAGLTHAIQRVLSLEQGDTDKLCEYSPRQLLELVFSVFGDQEVLDNYQQAKNEQLEIGRELEKLEEEIARLGIRLREAEANVNSYREWERLNKELQKLSLEILPRSELADLHDRITSNRGGILKKRDEMRVRLKQRDELRAEIGSLAQDIESKRTEVVDFERA
;
A
#
# COMPACT_ATOMS: atom_id res chain seq x y z
N MET A 1 -4.92 -11.63 -15.57
CA MET A 1 -4.36 -10.57 -16.41
C MET A 1 -4.50 -10.98 -17.87
N PHE A 2 -4.89 -10.08 -18.77
CA PHE A 2 -5.08 -10.36 -20.20
C PHE A 2 -3.74 -10.41 -20.96
N LYS A 3 -3.75 -11.06 -22.15
CA LYS A 3 -2.61 -11.12 -23.07
C LYS A 3 -2.93 -10.39 -24.37
N PHE A 4 -1.91 -9.77 -24.96
CA PHE A 4 -2.04 -9.21 -26.30
C PHE A 4 -1.96 -10.32 -27.34
N LEU A 5 -2.90 -10.32 -28.30
CA LEU A 5 -2.92 -11.24 -29.42
C LEU A 5 -2.43 -10.57 -30.72
N LYS A 6 -2.76 -9.29 -30.89
CA LYS A 6 -2.38 -8.50 -32.04
C LYS A 6 -2.34 -7.02 -31.64
N VAL A 7 -1.39 -6.29 -32.18
CA VAL A 7 -1.33 -4.82 -32.08
C VAL A 7 -1.27 -4.23 -33.47
N GLU A 8 -1.99 -3.14 -33.69
CA GLU A 8 -2.04 -2.42 -34.94
C GLU A 8 -2.03 -0.92 -34.67
N VAL A 9 -1.24 -0.21 -35.44
CA VAL A 9 -1.14 1.26 -35.40
C VAL A 9 -1.33 1.85 -36.77
N VAL A 10 -2.00 2.99 -36.81
CA VAL A 10 -2.26 3.75 -38.07
C VAL A 10 -1.86 5.20 -37.80
N HIS A 11 -1.11 5.78 -38.72
CA HIS A 11 -0.57 7.15 -38.67
C HIS A 11 0.14 7.45 -37.35
N TRP A 12 1.01 6.54 -36.97
CA TRP A 12 1.84 6.69 -35.76
C TRP A 12 3.31 6.90 -36.11
N ASP A 13 3.90 8.04 -35.77
CA ASP A 13 5.24 8.49 -36.18
C ASP A 13 5.35 8.47 -37.72
N PHE A 14 6.23 7.69 -38.27
CA PHE A 14 6.41 7.52 -39.72
C PHE A 14 5.63 6.35 -40.31
N TRP A 15 4.90 5.58 -39.51
CA TRP A 15 4.12 4.46 -40.00
C TRP A 15 2.74 4.90 -40.48
N GLU A 16 2.43 4.62 -41.73
CA GLU A 16 1.08 4.78 -42.22
C GLU A 16 0.15 3.71 -41.64
N ARG A 17 0.60 2.46 -41.67
CA ARG A 17 -0.06 1.33 -41.01
C ARG A 17 0.98 0.27 -40.67
N PHE A 18 0.93 -0.23 -39.45
CA PHE A 18 1.81 -1.29 -38.96
C PHE A 18 1.03 -2.24 -38.07
N SER A 19 1.21 -3.55 -38.30
CA SER A 19 0.52 -4.60 -37.54
C SER A 19 1.55 -5.62 -37.03
N LEU A 20 1.41 -6.02 -35.78
CA LEU A 20 2.28 -7.01 -35.14
C LEU A 20 1.43 -8.08 -34.45
N PRO A 21 1.58 -9.37 -34.80
CA PRO A 21 1.00 -10.46 -34.01
C PRO A 21 1.74 -10.60 -32.70
N MET A 22 1.00 -10.76 -31.59
CA MET A 22 1.53 -10.83 -30.23
C MET A 22 1.05 -12.06 -29.45
N GLY A 23 0.66 -13.11 -30.16
CA GLY A 23 0.14 -14.35 -29.54
C GLY A 23 1.20 -15.23 -28.84
N ALA A 24 2.49 -14.88 -28.92
CA ALA A 24 3.56 -15.62 -28.25
C ALA A 24 3.77 -15.15 -26.80
N ASN A 25 4.24 -16.05 -25.93
CA ASN A 25 4.54 -15.70 -24.53
C ASN A 25 5.76 -14.77 -24.40
N VAL A 26 6.70 -14.85 -25.34
CA VAL A 26 7.88 -13.98 -25.42
C VAL A 26 8.00 -13.44 -26.83
N ILE A 27 8.09 -12.14 -26.97
CA ILE A 27 8.24 -11.46 -28.27
C ILE A 27 9.49 -10.59 -28.19
N THR A 28 10.46 -10.89 -29.03
CA THR A 28 11.70 -10.13 -29.12
C THR A 28 11.67 -9.21 -30.34
N ILE A 29 11.82 -7.89 -30.09
CA ILE A 29 11.87 -6.88 -31.13
C ILE A 29 13.32 -6.46 -31.35
N VAL A 30 13.90 -6.82 -32.49
CA VAL A 30 15.28 -6.58 -32.83
C VAL A 30 15.37 -5.60 -34.01
N GLY A 31 16.36 -4.75 -33.99
CA GLY A 31 16.64 -3.81 -35.10
C GLY A 31 17.69 -2.79 -34.73
N PRO A 32 18.27 -2.09 -35.70
CA PRO A 32 19.28 -1.04 -35.48
C PRO A 32 18.67 0.16 -34.71
N ASN A 33 19.53 1.05 -34.23
CA ASN A 33 19.09 2.29 -33.62
C ASN A 33 18.29 3.13 -34.64
N GLY A 34 17.18 3.70 -34.18
CA GLY A 34 16.28 4.45 -35.06
C GLY A 34 15.21 3.61 -35.82
N SER A 35 15.22 2.26 -35.68
CA SER A 35 14.26 1.40 -36.39
C SER A 35 12.82 1.43 -35.85
N GLY A 36 12.54 2.27 -34.86
CA GLY A 36 11.17 2.40 -34.32
C GLY A 36 10.83 1.48 -33.14
N LYS A 37 11.78 0.75 -32.55
CA LYS A 37 11.51 -0.14 -31.39
C LYS A 37 10.82 0.60 -30.21
N THR A 38 11.39 1.73 -29.82
CA THR A 38 10.79 2.58 -28.77
C THR A 38 9.48 3.21 -29.22
N THR A 39 9.34 3.54 -30.49
CA THR A 39 8.11 4.09 -31.09
C THR A 39 6.94 3.11 -30.94
N LEU A 40 7.19 1.81 -31.12
CA LEU A 40 6.20 0.75 -30.94
C LEU A 40 5.85 0.58 -29.44
N LEU A 41 6.85 0.57 -28.57
CA LEU A 41 6.60 0.51 -27.12
C LEU A 41 5.79 1.72 -26.63
N ASP A 42 6.07 2.90 -27.13
CA ASP A 42 5.33 4.11 -26.78
C ASP A 42 3.89 4.11 -27.34
N ALA A 43 3.64 3.43 -28.46
CA ALA A 43 2.27 3.18 -28.92
C ALA A 43 1.51 2.28 -27.92
N LEU A 44 2.11 1.17 -27.49
CA LEU A 44 1.54 0.29 -26.48
C LEU A 44 1.31 1.01 -25.14
N ARG A 45 2.29 1.79 -24.68
CA ARG A 45 2.16 2.60 -23.48
C ARG A 45 1.02 3.60 -23.58
N THR A 46 0.89 4.27 -24.74
CA THR A 46 -0.22 5.20 -25.01
C THR A 46 -1.57 4.49 -24.94
N LEU A 47 -1.69 3.30 -25.52
CA LEU A 47 -2.89 2.48 -25.45
C LEU A 47 -3.23 2.05 -24.02
N LEU A 48 -2.23 1.73 -23.21
CA LEU A 48 -2.40 1.32 -21.81
C LEU A 48 -2.49 2.51 -20.84
N CYS A 49 -2.58 3.74 -21.33
CA CYS A 49 -2.56 4.96 -20.50
C CYS A 49 -1.31 5.13 -19.64
N ILE A 50 -0.19 4.51 -20.04
CA ILE A 50 1.13 4.67 -19.44
C ILE A 50 1.86 5.83 -20.12
N GLU A 51 2.76 6.50 -19.41
CA GLU A 51 3.61 7.56 -19.98
C GLU A 51 4.60 6.99 -21.00
N CYS A 52 4.85 7.75 -22.07
CA CYS A 52 5.83 7.36 -23.06
C CYS A 52 7.26 7.43 -22.51
N SER A 53 8.16 6.69 -23.15
CA SER A 53 9.57 6.58 -22.73
C SER A 53 10.25 7.95 -22.62
N SER A 54 11.08 8.12 -21.58
CA SER A 54 11.88 9.33 -21.34
C SER A 54 11.05 10.63 -21.28
N GLY A 55 9.83 10.55 -20.69
CA GLY A 55 8.94 11.70 -20.54
C GLY A 55 8.42 12.28 -21.85
N ARG A 56 8.45 11.50 -22.93
CA ARG A 56 7.90 11.94 -24.23
C ARG A 56 6.37 11.99 -24.17
N ASP A 57 5.78 12.94 -24.91
CA ASP A 57 4.35 13.01 -25.10
C ASP A 57 3.95 12.24 -26.37
N TYR A 58 2.85 11.49 -26.32
CA TYR A 58 2.24 10.83 -27.49
C TYR A 58 1.98 11.79 -28.65
N LYS A 59 1.72 13.06 -28.36
CA LYS A 59 1.52 14.12 -29.35
C LYS A 59 2.73 14.29 -30.30
N ARG A 60 3.94 13.95 -29.86
CA ARG A 60 5.14 13.98 -30.68
C ARG A 60 5.02 13.03 -31.88
N TYR A 61 4.54 11.84 -31.66
CA TYR A 61 4.42 10.80 -32.68
C TYR A 61 3.34 11.14 -33.71
N VAL A 62 2.22 11.67 -33.24
CA VAL A 62 1.11 12.05 -34.14
C VAL A 62 1.43 13.29 -34.96
N ARG A 63 2.14 14.27 -34.41
CA ARG A 63 2.57 15.49 -35.12
C ARG A 63 3.51 15.21 -36.30
N ARG A 64 4.33 14.17 -36.20
CA ARG A 64 5.29 13.81 -37.24
C ARG A 64 4.66 13.20 -38.48
N ASN A 65 3.48 12.66 -38.36
CA ASN A 65 2.78 12.00 -39.47
C ASN A 65 2.04 12.97 -40.40
N GLU A 66 1.84 14.22 -39.96
CA GLU A 66 1.07 15.26 -40.68
C GLU A 66 -0.40 14.92 -40.96
N LYS A 67 -0.87 13.77 -40.52
CA LYS A 67 -2.27 13.37 -40.64
C LYS A 67 -3.11 13.90 -39.48
N PRO A 68 -4.40 14.22 -39.67
CA PRO A 68 -5.25 14.79 -38.61
C PRO A 68 -5.69 13.78 -37.56
N PHE A 69 -5.34 12.50 -37.71
CA PHE A 69 -5.72 11.43 -36.79
C PHE A 69 -4.66 10.33 -36.74
N SER A 70 -4.69 9.59 -35.64
CA SER A 70 -3.89 8.37 -35.43
C SER A 70 -4.71 7.36 -34.64
N TRP A 71 -4.48 6.08 -34.90
CA TRP A 71 -5.13 4.98 -34.23
C TRP A 71 -4.12 3.99 -33.67
N ILE A 72 -4.40 3.54 -32.48
CA ILE A 72 -3.71 2.42 -31.86
C ILE A 72 -4.76 1.42 -31.45
N ARG A 73 -4.67 0.21 -31.91
CA ARG A 73 -5.59 -0.88 -31.64
C ARG A 73 -4.83 -2.10 -31.14
N ALA A 74 -5.40 -2.80 -30.19
CA ALA A 74 -4.92 -4.11 -29.81
C ALA A 74 -6.09 -5.08 -29.63
N VAL A 75 -5.89 -6.31 -30.03
CA VAL A 75 -6.75 -7.42 -29.65
C VAL A 75 -6.11 -8.13 -28.50
N VAL A 76 -6.88 -8.32 -27.45
CA VAL A 76 -6.45 -9.01 -26.23
C VAL A 76 -7.32 -10.23 -25.97
N ASP A 77 -6.77 -11.23 -25.29
CA ASP A 77 -7.56 -12.34 -24.81
C ASP A 77 -8.46 -11.92 -23.65
N ASN A 78 -9.59 -12.55 -23.54
CA ASN A 78 -10.54 -12.36 -22.46
C ASN A 78 -11.00 -13.73 -21.94
N GLU A 79 -10.08 -14.69 -21.92
CA GLU A 79 -10.33 -16.01 -21.37
C GLU A 79 -10.60 -15.93 -19.87
N ARG A 80 -11.30 -16.92 -19.34
CA ARG A 80 -11.58 -16.99 -17.91
C ARG A 80 -10.29 -17.20 -17.15
N LEU A 81 -10.08 -16.37 -16.13
CA LEU A 81 -9.02 -16.55 -15.17
C LEU A 81 -9.33 -17.74 -14.23
N ASP A 82 -8.35 -18.19 -13.46
CA ASP A 82 -8.52 -19.24 -12.43
C ASP A 82 -9.62 -18.89 -11.41
N SER A 83 -9.89 -17.60 -11.22
CA SER A 83 -11.01 -17.07 -10.41
C SER A 83 -12.39 -17.30 -11.05
N GLY A 84 -12.46 -17.79 -12.28
CA GLY A 84 -13.69 -17.97 -13.06
C GLY A 84 -14.22 -16.70 -13.73
N LEU A 85 -13.68 -15.54 -13.42
CA LEU A 85 -14.05 -14.25 -14.00
C LEU A 85 -13.26 -13.97 -15.28
N ARG A 86 -13.86 -13.20 -16.19
CA ARG A 86 -13.17 -12.68 -17.37
C ARG A 86 -12.55 -11.32 -17.05
N PRO A 87 -11.33 -11.01 -17.56
CA PRO A 87 -10.68 -9.72 -17.33
C PRO A 87 -11.56 -8.52 -17.68
N PHE A 88 -12.28 -8.57 -18.80
CA PHE A 88 -13.13 -7.46 -19.27
C PHE A 88 -14.61 -7.72 -19.04
N PHE A 89 -14.99 -8.35 -17.92
CA PHE A 89 -16.42 -8.47 -17.59
C PHE A 89 -17.09 -7.08 -17.59
N PRO A 90 -18.30 -6.88 -18.14
CA PRO A 90 -19.27 -7.91 -18.54
C PRO A 90 -19.15 -8.44 -19.99
N ILE A 91 -18.08 -8.13 -20.73
CA ILE A 91 -17.86 -8.68 -22.06
C ILE A 91 -17.61 -10.20 -21.96
N LEU A 92 -18.39 -10.96 -22.69
CA LEU A 92 -18.37 -12.43 -22.62
C LEU A 92 -17.55 -13.10 -23.73
N SER A 93 -17.21 -12.38 -24.78
CA SER A 93 -16.37 -12.91 -25.87
C SER A 93 -14.96 -13.26 -25.38
N GLU A 94 -14.34 -14.23 -26.02
CA GLU A 94 -12.96 -14.68 -25.73
C GLU A 94 -11.91 -13.64 -26.13
N LYS A 95 -12.27 -12.72 -27.01
CA LYS A 95 -11.40 -11.62 -27.45
C LYS A 95 -12.07 -10.29 -27.20
N VAL A 96 -11.26 -9.31 -26.91
CA VAL A 96 -11.67 -7.91 -26.71
C VAL A 96 -10.74 -7.01 -27.51
N THR A 97 -11.30 -5.99 -28.12
CA THR A 97 -10.52 -4.96 -28.82
C THR A 97 -10.37 -3.74 -27.93
N LEU A 98 -9.12 -3.38 -27.63
CA LEU A 98 -8.73 -2.12 -27.02
C LEU A 98 -8.35 -1.15 -28.13
N ALA A 99 -8.88 0.07 -28.11
CA ALA A 99 -8.56 1.08 -29.12
C ALA A 99 -8.31 2.45 -28.47
N CYS A 100 -7.33 3.16 -29.03
CA CYS A 100 -7.07 4.57 -28.75
C CYS A 100 -7.15 5.35 -30.07
N GLN A 101 -8.03 6.31 -30.11
CA GLN A 101 -8.13 7.27 -31.20
C GLN A 101 -7.52 8.59 -30.77
N ILE A 102 -6.64 9.15 -31.59
CA ILE A 102 -6.04 10.44 -31.36
C ILE A 102 -6.41 11.35 -32.51
N ARG A 103 -7.11 12.44 -32.23
CA ARG A 103 -7.55 13.41 -33.24
C ARG A 103 -7.15 14.83 -32.86
N LYS A 104 -6.88 15.65 -33.86
CA LYS A 104 -6.68 17.08 -33.68
C LYS A 104 -8.03 17.79 -33.50
N LYS A 105 -8.23 18.43 -32.36
CA LYS A 105 -9.44 19.20 -32.06
C LYS A 105 -9.06 20.54 -31.44
N GLY A 106 -9.54 21.64 -32.02
CA GLY A 106 -9.29 22.98 -31.48
C GLY A 106 -7.82 23.37 -31.38
N GLY A 107 -6.96 22.88 -32.28
CA GLY A 107 -5.51 23.19 -32.27
C GLY A 107 -4.64 22.25 -31.46
N ASP A 108 -5.20 21.43 -30.59
CA ASP A 108 -4.49 20.41 -29.79
C ASP A 108 -4.93 18.98 -30.11
N TRP A 109 -4.10 18.02 -29.71
CA TRP A 109 -4.34 16.60 -29.91
C TRP A 109 -5.07 16.02 -28.71
N GLN A 110 -6.21 15.38 -28.92
CA GLN A 110 -7.01 14.71 -27.91
C GLN A 110 -7.06 13.21 -28.19
N ARG A 111 -6.98 12.44 -27.14
CA ARG A 111 -7.12 10.97 -27.19
C ARG A 111 -8.41 10.52 -26.55
N GLN A 112 -9.06 9.57 -27.18
CA GLN A 112 -10.24 8.87 -26.69
C GLN A 112 -9.98 7.38 -26.77
N PHE A 113 -10.62 6.61 -25.93
CA PHE A 113 -10.39 5.19 -25.80
C PHE A 113 -11.69 4.41 -25.91
N MET A 114 -11.56 3.16 -26.31
CA MET A 114 -12.69 2.25 -26.44
C MET A 114 -12.27 0.85 -26.01
N VAL A 115 -13.21 0.13 -25.41
CA VAL A 115 -13.17 -1.31 -25.21
C VAL A 115 -14.35 -1.89 -25.96
N ALA A 116 -14.08 -2.65 -27.02
CA ALA A 116 -15.10 -3.24 -27.87
C ALA A 116 -15.11 -4.76 -27.74
N ASP A 117 -16.29 -5.34 -27.88
CA ASP A 117 -16.51 -6.77 -27.85
C ASP A 117 -15.98 -7.45 -29.14
N GLY A 118 -15.21 -8.52 -28.99
CA GLY A 118 -14.63 -9.28 -30.06
C GLY A 118 -13.40 -8.65 -30.73
N ASP A 119 -13.05 -9.20 -31.89
CA ASP A 119 -11.96 -8.68 -32.74
C ASP A 119 -12.54 -7.72 -33.76
N VAL A 120 -12.54 -6.42 -33.46
CA VAL A 120 -13.12 -5.37 -34.31
C VAL A 120 -12.00 -4.67 -35.06
N GLU A 121 -12.08 -4.64 -36.39
CA GLU A 121 -11.11 -3.94 -37.24
C GLU A 121 -11.20 -2.42 -37.10
N ILE A 122 -10.09 -1.72 -37.37
CA ILE A 122 -9.97 -0.26 -37.17
C ILE A 122 -11.07 0.48 -37.94
N GLU A 123 -11.40 0.03 -39.14
CA GLU A 123 -12.38 0.61 -40.01
C GLU A 123 -13.81 0.59 -39.43
N ASN A 124 -14.08 -0.40 -38.59
CA ASN A 124 -15.42 -0.61 -38.00
C ASN A 124 -15.51 -0.08 -36.55
N LEU A 125 -14.41 0.44 -35.97
CA LEU A 125 -14.39 0.90 -34.58
C LEU A 125 -15.31 2.10 -34.33
N GLU A 126 -15.48 2.99 -35.29
CA GLU A 126 -16.34 4.17 -35.13
C GLU A 126 -17.82 3.79 -34.95
N GLU A 127 -18.25 2.66 -35.55
CA GLU A 127 -19.65 2.21 -35.55
C GLU A 127 -19.98 1.30 -34.35
N LYS A 128 -18.99 0.61 -33.80
CA LYS A 128 -19.21 -0.52 -32.86
C LYS A 128 -19.00 -0.22 -31.38
N GLY A 129 -18.61 0.99 -30.99
CA GLY A 129 -18.31 1.21 -29.58
C GLY A 129 -18.54 2.62 -29.08
N VAL A 130 -18.55 2.73 -27.77
CA VAL A 130 -18.65 4.02 -27.06
C VAL A 130 -17.23 4.50 -26.73
N TRP A 131 -16.90 5.69 -27.21
CA TRP A 131 -15.63 6.35 -26.89
C TRP A 131 -15.68 6.95 -25.53
N THR A 132 -14.69 6.62 -24.70
CA THR A 132 -14.56 7.05 -23.31
C THR A 132 -13.33 7.90 -23.10
N GLY A 133 -13.31 8.66 -22.00
CA GLY A 133 -12.15 9.42 -21.58
C GLY A 133 -11.09 8.54 -20.90
N VAL A 134 -9.91 9.10 -20.72
CA VAL A 134 -8.75 8.43 -20.08
C VAL A 134 -9.10 7.82 -18.74
N ARG A 135 -9.89 8.53 -17.90
CA ARG A 135 -10.20 8.11 -16.52
C ARG A 135 -11.05 6.82 -16.50
N GLU A 136 -12.11 6.79 -17.28
CA GLU A 136 -13.00 5.64 -17.36
C GLU A 136 -12.30 4.42 -17.97
N TYR A 137 -11.53 4.64 -19.02
CA TYR A 137 -10.78 3.58 -19.67
C TYR A 137 -9.71 2.99 -18.75
N ARG A 138 -8.98 3.82 -18.00
CA ARG A 138 -8.01 3.37 -17.00
C ARG A 138 -8.67 2.49 -15.95
N GLN A 139 -9.82 2.88 -15.44
CA GLN A 139 -10.58 2.07 -14.49
C GLN A 139 -10.93 0.68 -15.05
N ARG A 140 -11.29 0.60 -16.33
CA ARG A 140 -11.56 -0.70 -17.00
C ARG A 140 -10.31 -1.55 -17.10
N LEU A 141 -9.15 -0.95 -17.38
CA LEU A 141 -7.87 -1.66 -17.41
C LEU A 141 -7.46 -2.16 -16.02
N GLU A 142 -7.67 -1.36 -14.97
CA GLU A 142 -7.42 -1.74 -13.58
C GLU A 142 -8.30 -2.93 -13.18
N ASN A 143 -9.58 -2.89 -13.49
CA ASN A 143 -10.50 -4.01 -13.27
C ASN A 143 -10.09 -5.28 -14.04
N ALA A 144 -9.48 -5.13 -15.22
CA ALA A 144 -8.93 -6.23 -16.01
C ALA A 144 -7.57 -6.74 -15.50
N GLY A 145 -7.08 -6.19 -14.37
CA GLY A 145 -5.84 -6.62 -13.72
C GLY A 145 -4.61 -5.78 -14.06
N LEU A 146 -4.73 -4.69 -14.83
CA LEU A 146 -3.63 -3.76 -15.07
C LEU A 146 -3.58 -2.68 -13.98
N THR A 147 -3.21 -3.09 -12.77
CA THR A 147 -3.09 -2.17 -11.63
C THR A 147 -2.01 -1.11 -11.84
N HIS A 148 -2.08 -0.02 -11.11
CA HIS A 148 -1.06 1.05 -11.14
C HIS A 148 0.36 0.52 -10.83
N ALA A 149 0.47 -0.47 -9.97
CA ALA A 149 1.73 -1.10 -9.64
C ALA A 149 2.32 -1.89 -10.83
N ILE A 150 1.48 -2.66 -11.52
CA ILE A 150 1.88 -3.37 -12.75
C ILE A 150 2.27 -2.36 -13.85
N GLN A 151 1.53 -1.25 -13.97
CA GLN A 151 1.89 -0.19 -14.92
C GLN A 151 3.28 0.39 -14.65
N ARG A 152 3.66 0.58 -13.38
CA ARG A 152 5.01 1.04 -13.01
C ARG A 152 6.10 0.06 -13.45
N VAL A 153 5.88 -1.24 -13.27
CA VAL A 153 6.83 -2.28 -13.74
C VAL A 153 6.92 -2.33 -15.25
N LEU A 154 5.79 -2.22 -15.95
CA LEU A 154 5.75 -2.18 -17.43
C LEU A 154 6.36 -0.89 -18.00
N SER A 155 6.50 0.14 -17.20
CA SER A 155 7.10 1.41 -17.61
C SER A 155 8.62 1.48 -17.41
N LEU A 156 9.27 0.41 -16.95
CA LEU A 156 10.73 0.38 -16.78
C LEU A 156 11.44 0.60 -18.12
N GLU A 157 12.34 1.55 -18.12
CA GLU A 157 13.16 1.93 -19.28
C GLU A 157 14.56 1.33 -19.20
N GLN A 158 15.29 1.45 -20.30
CA GLN A 158 16.71 1.12 -20.32
C GLN A 158 17.45 2.00 -19.28
N GLY A 159 18.09 1.38 -18.28
CA GLY A 159 18.75 2.04 -17.15
C GLY A 159 17.88 2.09 -15.87
N ASP A 160 16.57 1.88 -15.93
CA ASP A 160 15.74 1.78 -14.73
C ASP A 160 15.87 0.43 -14.03
N THR A 161 16.27 -0.60 -14.76
CA THR A 161 16.66 -1.90 -14.18
C THR A 161 17.84 -1.75 -13.21
N ASP A 162 18.78 -0.84 -13.50
CA ASP A 162 19.88 -0.56 -12.60
C ASP A 162 19.38 0.10 -11.31
N LYS A 163 18.38 0.98 -11.39
CA LYS A 163 17.72 1.59 -10.23
C LYS A 163 17.00 0.57 -9.34
N LEU A 164 16.45 -0.50 -9.93
CA LEU A 164 15.87 -1.60 -9.12
C LEU A 164 16.94 -2.32 -8.29
N CYS A 165 18.17 -2.42 -8.80
CA CYS A 165 19.29 -2.98 -8.05
C CYS A 165 19.77 -2.06 -6.91
N GLU A 166 19.47 -0.77 -6.98
CA GLU A 166 19.76 0.22 -5.95
C GLU A 166 18.69 0.28 -4.84
N TYR A 167 17.54 -0.37 -5.06
CA TYR A 167 16.48 -0.41 -4.06
C TYR A 167 16.91 -1.18 -2.83
N SER A 168 16.62 -0.61 -1.67
CA SER A 168 16.76 -1.34 -0.41
C SER A 168 15.85 -2.57 -0.40
N PRO A 169 16.18 -3.62 0.37
CA PRO A 169 15.32 -4.81 0.49
C PRO A 169 13.86 -4.48 0.85
N ARG A 170 13.65 -3.43 1.61
CA ARG A 170 12.32 -2.94 1.96
C ARG A 170 11.57 -2.35 0.76
N GLN A 171 12.23 -1.52 -0.04
CA GLN A 171 11.62 -0.93 -1.25
C GLN A 171 11.29 -2.00 -2.29
N LEU A 172 12.15 -3.03 -2.42
CA LEU A 172 11.88 -4.20 -3.27
C LEU A 172 10.68 -4.97 -2.75
N LEU A 173 10.59 -5.20 -1.44
CA LEU A 173 9.44 -5.86 -0.83
C LEU A 173 8.16 -5.08 -1.06
N GLU A 174 8.16 -3.77 -0.82
CA GLU A 174 7.01 -2.88 -1.08
C GLU A 174 6.61 -2.92 -2.56
N LEU A 175 7.57 -2.96 -3.50
CA LEU A 175 7.29 -3.09 -4.93
C LEU A 175 6.65 -4.45 -5.25
N VAL A 176 7.19 -5.55 -4.74
CA VAL A 176 6.64 -6.90 -4.96
C VAL A 176 5.22 -6.98 -4.41
N PHE A 177 4.99 -6.50 -3.20
CA PHE A 177 3.64 -6.47 -2.62
C PHE A 177 2.68 -5.57 -3.38
N SER A 178 3.14 -4.44 -3.92
CA SER A 178 2.28 -3.56 -4.72
C SER A 178 1.87 -4.17 -6.06
N VAL A 179 2.67 -5.11 -6.60
CA VAL A 179 2.42 -5.77 -7.89
C VAL A 179 1.60 -7.05 -7.72
N PHE A 180 1.93 -7.86 -6.74
CA PHE A 180 1.41 -9.23 -6.59
C PHE A 180 0.57 -9.42 -5.31
N GLY A 181 0.66 -8.49 -4.39
CA GLY A 181 -0.05 -8.53 -3.12
C GLY A 181 -1.46 -7.94 -3.21
N ASP A 182 -2.27 -8.32 -2.24
CA ASP A 182 -3.52 -7.64 -1.98
C ASP A 182 -3.22 -6.30 -1.31
N GLN A 183 -3.74 -5.21 -1.87
CA GLN A 183 -3.55 -3.86 -1.30
C GLN A 183 -4.04 -3.81 0.16
N GLU A 184 -5.09 -4.55 0.47
CA GLU A 184 -5.65 -4.67 1.82
C GLU A 184 -4.62 -5.24 2.82
N VAL A 185 -3.79 -6.19 2.40
CA VAL A 185 -2.71 -6.74 3.25
C VAL A 185 -1.63 -5.70 3.55
N LEU A 186 -1.31 -4.88 2.57
CA LEU A 186 -0.32 -3.79 2.73
C LEU A 186 -0.85 -2.68 3.65
N ASP A 187 -2.12 -2.31 3.49
CA ASP A 187 -2.79 -1.32 4.32
C ASP A 187 -2.91 -1.82 5.77
N ASN A 188 -3.30 -3.07 5.97
CA ASN A 188 -3.34 -3.73 7.29
C ASN A 188 -1.95 -3.78 7.95
N TYR A 189 -0.90 -4.08 7.18
CA TYR A 189 0.47 -4.06 7.69
C TYR A 189 0.91 -2.64 8.10
N GLN A 190 0.61 -1.62 7.29
CA GLN A 190 0.94 -0.23 7.64
C GLN A 190 0.16 0.23 8.88
N GLN A 191 -1.11 -0.13 8.97
CA GLN A 191 -1.94 0.17 10.13
C GLN A 191 -1.37 -0.50 11.40
N ALA A 192 -1.11 -1.81 11.35
CA ALA A 192 -0.53 -2.55 12.48
C ALA A 192 0.82 -1.97 12.92
N LYS A 193 1.64 -1.52 11.97
CA LYS A 193 2.91 -0.86 12.27
C LYS A 193 2.73 0.50 12.95
N ASN A 194 1.75 1.29 12.52
CA ASN A 194 1.45 2.57 13.15
C ASN A 194 0.92 2.36 14.58
N GLU A 195 0.01 1.40 14.76
CA GLU A 195 -0.49 0.99 16.08
C GLU A 195 0.66 0.52 16.99
N GLN A 196 1.60 -0.26 16.47
CA GLN A 196 2.80 -0.66 17.21
C GLN A 196 3.63 0.53 17.70
N LEU A 197 3.81 1.55 16.85
CA LEU A 197 4.54 2.76 17.20
C LEU A 197 3.80 3.60 18.26
N GLU A 198 2.48 3.69 18.17
CA GLU A 198 1.66 4.39 19.18
C GLU A 198 1.71 3.67 20.51
N ILE A 199 1.54 2.35 20.52
CA ILE A 199 1.66 1.51 21.73
C ILE A 199 3.06 1.65 22.34
N GLY A 200 4.11 1.67 21.52
CA GLY A 200 5.48 1.90 22.00
C GLY A 200 5.64 3.24 22.74
N ARG A 201 5.06 4.31 22.20
CA ARG A 201 5.06 5.63 22.84
C ARG A 201 4.23 5.69 24.13
N GLU A 202 3.09 4.97 24.15
CA GLU A 202 2.29 4.85 25.37
C GLU A 202 3.03 4.07 26.46
N LEU A 203 3.75 3.01 26.06
CA LEU A 203 4.59 2.24 26.99
C LEU A 203 5.68 3.11 27.63
N GLU A 204 6.43 3.89 26.85
CA GLU A 204 7.44 4.80 27.37
C GLU A 204 6.85 5.77 28.39
N LYS A 205 5.69 6.38 28.07
CA LYS A 205 5.00 7.28 28.99
C LYS A 205 4.57 6.59 30.28
N LEU A 206 4.07 5.36 30.18
CA LEU A 206 3.65 4.56 31.33
C LEU A 206 4.87 4.15 32.19
N GLU A 207 5.99 3.79 31.57
CA GLU A 207 7.25 3.47 32.26
C GLU A 207 7.78 4.69 33.03
N GLU A 208 7.73 5.89 32.41
CA GLU A 208 8.07 7.13 33.12
C GLU A 208 7.13 7.42 34.29
N GLU A 209 5.83 7.19 34.14
CA GLU A 209 4.85 7.37 35.20
C GLU A 209 5.08 6.39 36.36
N ILE A 210 5.40 5.13 36.04
CA ILE A 210 5.79 4.12 37.03
C ILE A 210 7.03 4.57 37.80
N ALA A 211 8.06 5.02 37.09
CA ALA A 211 9.29 5.48 37.72
C ALA A 211 9.01 6.65 38.69
N ARG A 212 8.18 7.62 38.26
CA ARG A 212 7.75 8.74 39.12
C ARG A 212 6.96 8.29 40.34
N LEU A 213 6.02 7.35 40.14
CA LEU A 213 5.24 6.77 41.22
C LEU A 213 6.12 5.96 42.18
N GLY A 214 7.11 5.22 41.66
CA GLY A 214 8.09 4.50 42.48
C GLY A 214 8.97 5.41 43.31
N ILE A 215 9.32 6.60 42.84
CA ILE A 215 10.04 7.62 43.59
C ILE A 215 9.11 8.16 44.70
N ARG A 216 7.88 8.56 44.35
CA ARG A 216 6.90 9.05 45.34
C ARG A 216 6.57 8.03 46.42
N LEU A 217 6.49 6.75 46.04
CA LEU A 217 6.27 5.66 46.98
C LEU A 217 7.43 5.57 47.99
N ARG A 218 8.69 5.59 47.48
CA ARG A 218 9.88 5.57 48.35
C ARG A 218 9.98 6.78 49.27
N GLU A 219 9.64 7.98 48.76
CA GLU A 219 9.58 9.18 49.57
C GLU A 219 8.47 9.09 50.63
N ALA A 220 7.31 8.54 50.28
CA ALA A 220 6.23 8.31 51.23
C ALA A 220 6.60 7.25 52.28
N GLU A 221 7.27 6.15 51.87
CA GLU A 221 7.78 5.12 52.79
C GLU A 221 8.88 5.67 53.70
N ALA A 222 9.81 6.48 53.16
CA ALA A 222 10.85 7.14 53.96
C ALA A 222 10.24 8.11 55.00
N ASN A 223 9.22 8.89 54.56
CA ASN A 223 8.50 9.78 55.48
C ASN A 223 7.73 9.00 56.55
N VAL A 224 7.10 7.88 56.20
CA VAL A 224 6.43 7.00 57.15
C VAL A 224 7.42 6.37 58.13
N ASN A 225 8.59 5.93 57.64
CA ASN A 225 9.62 5.35 58.51
C ASN A 225 10.24 6.42 59.44
N SER A 226 10.53 7.62 58.95
CA SER A 226 10.99 8.75 59.75
C SER A 226 9.92 9.16 60.78
N TYR A 227 8.64 9.12 60.38
CA TYR A 227 7.55 9.41 61.29
C TYR A 227 7.37 8.32 62.36
N ARG A 228 7.51 7.04 62.00
CA ARG A 228 7.48 5.91 62.97
C ARG A 228 8.59 6.03 64.01
N GLU A 229 9.77 6.46 63.56
CA GLU A 229 10.90 6.67 64.42
C GLU A 229 10.68 7.88 65.35
N TRP A 230 10.13 9.00 64.81
CA TRP A 230 9.69 10.13 65.59
C TRP A 230 8.58 9.77 66.59
N GLU A 231 7.60 8.99 66.17
CA GLU A 231 6.52 8.50 67.05
C GLU A 231 7.04 7.61 68.17
N ARG A 232 8.03 6.76 67.86
CA ARG A 232 8.71 5.94 68.86
C ARG A 232 9.45 6.79 69.87
N LEU A 233 10.18 7.75 69.37
CA LEU A 233 10.92 8.69 70.22
C LEU A 233 9.97 9.57 71.02
N ASN A 234 8.88 9.99 70.43
CA ASN A 234 7.87 10.81 71.14
C ASN A 234 7.05 10.00 72.14
N LYS A 235 6.80 8.70 71.90
CA LYS A 235 6.25 7.78 72.91
C LYS A 235 7.22 7.49 74.07
N GLU A 236 8.47 7.40 73.76
CA GLU A 236 9.52 7.34 74.83
C GLU A 236 9.55 8.63 75.63
N LEU A 237 9.44 9.78 75.00
CA LEU A 237 9.33 11.09 75.67
C LEU A 237 7.99 11.27 76.39
N GLN A 238 6.91 10.79 75.87
CA GLN A 238 5.55 10.92 76.45
C GLN A 238 5.25 9.85 77.47
N LYS A 239 5.95 8.68 77.45
CA LYS A 239 5.97 7.76 78.61
C LYS A 239 6.47 8.44 79.90
N LEU A 240 7.09 9.56 79.64
CA LEU A 240 7.56 10.42 80.77
C LEU A 240 6.54 11.49 81.14
N SER A 241 5.54 11.82 80.37
CA SER A 241 4.72 12.99 80.69
C SER A 241 3.20 12.92 80.51
N LEU A 242 2.50 11.99 79.91
CA LEU A 242 0.99 11.96 79.94
C LEU A 242 0.35 11.06 78.93
N GLU A 243 -0.62 10.24 79.28
CA GLU A 243 -1.24 9.11 78.58
C GLU A 243 -2.33 9.44 77.57
N ILE A 244 -2.68 10.65 77.22
CA ILE A 244 -4.03 10.89 76.60
C ILE A 244 -4.05 11.46 75.15
N LEU A 245 -2.98 12.08 74.66
CA LEU A 245 -3.07 12.79 73.35
C LEU A 245 -2.82 11.97 72.06
N PRO A 246 -2.22 10.79 72.01
CA PRO A 246 -1.80 10.22 70.77
C PRO A 246 -2.82 9.33 70.02
N ARG A 247 -3.99 9.03 70.55
CA ARG A 247 -4.90 8.07 69.94
C ARG A 247 -5.63 8.58 68.67
N SER A 248 -5.98 9.86 68.61
CA SER A 248 -6.71 10.42 67.45
C SER A 248 -5.79 10.68 66.25
N GLU A 249 -4.52 11.10 66.49
CA GLU A 249 -3.54 11.34 65.40
C GLU A 249 -3.05 10.04 64.76
N LEU A 250 -2.98 8.96 65.52
CA LEU A 250 -2.63 7.63 65.04
C LEU A 250 -3.75 7.05 64.12
N ALA A 251 -5.01 7.33 64.44
CA ALA A 251 -6.14 6.88 63.61
C ALA A 251 -6.16 7.60 62.25
N ASP A 252 -5.98 8.92 62.26
CA ASP A 252 -5.90 9.72 61.02
C ASP A 252 -4.77 9.31 60.09
N LEU A 253 -3.61 8.96 60.71
CA LEU A 253 -2.48 8.51 59.90
C LEU A 253 -2.73 7.14 59.28
N HIS A 254 -3.38 6.24 59.99
CA HIS A 254 -3.77 4.91 59.49
C HIS A 254 -4.76 5.01 58.34
N ASP A 255 -5.74 5.89 58.43
CA ASP A 255 -6.75 6.11 57.39
C ASP A 255 -6.14 6.74 56.13
N ARG A 256 -5.20 7.68 56.27
CA ARG A 256 -4.47 8.26 55.13
C ARG A 256 -3.55 7.25 54.44
N ILE A 257 -2.88 6.39 55.20
CA ILE A 257 -2.04 5.31 54.60
C ILE A 257 -2.92 4.28 53.91
N THR A 258 -4.07 3.96 54.47
CA THR A 258 -5.03 3.01 53.89
C THR A 258 -5.65 3.59 52.61
N SER A 259 -6.01 4.85 52.59
CA SER A 259 -6.50 5.58 51.41
C SER A 259 -5.44 5.67 50.31
N ASN A 260 -4.21 6.02 50.64
CA ASN A 260 -3.10 6.07 49.67
C ASN A 260 -2.75 4.69 49.12
N ARG A 261 -2.80 3.65 49.94
CA ARG A 261 -2.60 2.23 49.53
C ARG A 261 -3.69 1.76 48.58
N GLY A 262 -4.95 2.15 48.80
CA GLY A 262 -6.09 1.93 47.90
C GLY A 262 -5.91 2.61 46.54
N GLY A 263 -5.41 3.84 46.52
CA GLY A 263 -5.07 4.58 45.30
C GLY A 263 -3.96 3.93 44.47
N ILE A 264 -2.89 3.47 45.16
CA ILE A 264 -1.76 2.79 44.50
C ILE A 264 -2.19 1.42 43.92
N LEU A 265 -3.02 0.66 44.65
CA LEU A 265 -3.55 -0.61 44.15
C LEU A 265 -4.42 -0.42 42.91
N LYS A 266 -5.29 0.58 42.90
CA LYS A 266 -6.10 0.92 41.70
C LYS A 266 -5.23 1.22 40.48
N LYS A 267 -4.22 2.09 40.63
CA LYS A 267 -3.31 2.42 39.52
C LYS A 267 -2.50 1.21 39.02
N ARG A 268 -2.11 0.31 39.91
CA ARG A 268 -1.43 -0.94 39.54
C ARG A 268 -2.34 -1.91 38.76
N ASP A 269 -3.62 -1.97 39.13
CA ASP A 269 -4.59 -2.81 38.42
C ASP A 269 -4.95 -2.25 37.04
N GLU A 270 -5.11 -0.92 36.91
CA GLU A 270 -5.27 -0.27 35.60
C GLU A 270 -4.10 -0.56 34.68
N MET A 271 -2.89 -0.55 35.22
CA MET A 271 -1.69 -0.88 34.47
C MET A 271 -1.62 -2.34 34.03
N ARG A 272 -2.07 -3.28 34.85
CA ARG A 272 -2.19 -4.69 34.46
C ARG A 272 -3.15 -4.90 33.28
N VAL A 273 -4.24 -4.17 33.24
CA VAL A 273 -5.19 -4.20 32.11
C VAL A 273 -4.54 -3.71 30.82
N ARG A 274 -3.83 -2.57 30.89
CA ARG A 274 -3.13 -2.02 29.71
C ARG A 274 -1.98 -2.90 29.21
N LEU A 275 -1.27 -3.59 30.11
CA LEU A 275 -0.25 -4.56 29.71
C LEU A 275 -0.85 -5.77 28.99
N LYS A 276 -2.02 -6.28 29.44
CA LYS A 276 -2.74 -7.33 28.72
C LYS A 276 -3.15 -6.90 27.32
N GLN A 277 -3.74 -5.71 27.19
CA GLN A 277 -4.11 -5.15 25.88
C GLN A 277 -2.90 -5.03 24.94
N ARG A 278 -1.75 -4.64 25.45
CA ARG A 278 -0.49 -4.62 24.68
C ARG A 278 -0.11 -6.01 24.15
N ASP A 279 -0.18 -7.01 25.02
CA ASP A 279 0.24 -8.36 24.67
C ASP A 279 -0.74 -9.02 23.67
N GLU A 280 -2.04 -8.73 23.77
CA GLU A 280 -3.06 -9.12 22.81
C GLU A 280 -2.80 -8.48 21.41
N LEU A 281 -2.54 -7.17 21.37
CA LEU A 281 -2.20 -6.47 20.12
C LEU A 281 -0.87 -6.95 19.52
N ARG A 282 0.12 -7.31 20.34
CA ARG A 282 1.37 -7.92 19.85
C ARG A 282 1.15 -9.30 19.22
N ALA A 283 0.26 -10.09 19.79
CA ALA A 283 -0.11 -11.38 19.22
C ALA A 283 -0.83 -11.21 17.86
N GLU A 284 -1.73 -10.23 17.77
CA GLU A 284 -2.44 -9.90 16.52
C GLU A 284 -1.46 -9.43 15.42
N ILE A 285 -0.51 -8.57 15.76
CA ILE A 285 0.58 -8.17 14.84
C ILE A 285 1.40 -9.38 14.40
N GLY A 286 1.69 -10.31 15.31
CA GLY A 286 2.42 -11.53 15.01
C GLY A 286 1.65 -12.44 14.01
N SER A 287 0.34 -12.60 14.19
CA SER A 287 -0.49 -13.37 13.26
C SER A 287 -0.56 -12.73 11.87
N LEU A 288 -0.74 -11.42 11.82
CA LEU A 288 -0.73 -10.68 10.55
C LEU A 288 0.60 -10.79 9.81
N ALA A 289 1.71 -10.77 10.54
CA ALA A 289 3.04 -10.96 9.95
C ALA A 289 3.23 -12.38 9.38
N GLN A 290 2.68 -13.40 10.05
CA GLN A 290 2.69 -14.79 9.54
C GLN A 290 1.82 -14.94 8.30
N ASP A 291 0.65 -14.31 8.26
CA ASP A 291 -0.24 -14.31 7.09
C ASP A 291 0.42 -13.64 5.88
N ILE A 292 1.12 -12.55 6.10
CA ILE A 292 1.91 -11.88 5.05
C ILE A 292 3.00 -12.81 4.52
N GLU A 293 3.74 -13.49 5.38
CA GLU A 293 4.82 -14.39 4.95
C GLU A 293 4.28 -15.65 4.24
N SER A 294 3.14 -16.19 4.69
CA SER A 294 2.49 -17.31 4.00
C SER A 294 2.03 -16.90 2.60
N LYS A 295 1.42 -15.73 2.45
CA LYS A 295 1.02 -15.19 1.14
C LYS A 295 2.21 -14.88 0.24
N ARG A 296 3.32 -14.46 0.81
CA ARG A 296 4.57 -14.27 0.07
C ARG A 296 5.14 -15.59 -0.46
N THR A 297 5.09 -16.66 0.33
CA THR A 297 5.49 -18.01 -0.13
C THR A 297 4.55 -18.51 -1.22
N GLU A 298 3.24 -18.32 -1.09
CA GLU A 298 2.26 -18.66 -2.13
C GLU A 298 2.55 -17.94 -3.46
N VAL A 299 2.90 -16.64 -3.41
CA VAL A 299 3.27 -15.87 -4.59
C VAL A 299 4.56 -16.41 -5.25
N VAL A 300 5.58 -16.71 -4.44
CA VAL A 300 6.84 -17.29 -4.95
C VAL A 300 6.61 -18.68 -5.56
N ASP A 301 5.74 -19.49 -4.99
CA ASP A 301 5.38 -20.80 -5.53
C ASP A 301 4.56 -20.67 -6.82
N PHE A 302 3.72 -19.66 -6.91
CA PHE A 302 2.98 -19.34 -8.14
C PHE A 302 3.89 -18.82 -9.28
N GLU A 303 4.95 -18.09 -8.96
CA GLU A 303 5.95 -17.66 -9.96
C GLU A 303 6.86 -18.79 -10.45
N ARG A 304 6.95 -19.90 -9.69
CA ARG A 304 7.75 -21.08 -10.04
C ARG A 304 6.97 -22.17 -10.79
N ALA A 305 5.63 -22.09 -10.80
CA ALA A 305 4.72 -22.97 -11.53
C ALA A 305 4.38 -22.40 -12.91
#